data_2d9076c61a01e5505a425528e60ae717
#
_entry.id   2d9076c61a01e5505a425528e60ae717
#
_cell.length_a   1.000
_cell.length_b   1.000
_cell.length_c   1.000
_cell.angle_alpha   90.00
_cell.angle_beta   90.00
_cell.angle_gamma   90.00
#
_symmetry.space_group_name_H-M   'P 1'
#
loop_
_entity.id
_entity.type
_entity.pdbx_description
1 polymer ?
#
loop_
_entity_poly.entity_id
_entity_poly.type
_entity_poly.pdbx_seq_one_letter_code
_entity_poly.pdbx_strand_id
1 'polypeptide(L)'
;MRLMRAGACAAALVAAVGVATRLQAQTYFGQNQVQYDHFKWSVLETEHFLVHYYPQERVAAMDAARMAERAYARLSRLLNHQFREKKPLILYSSRGDFGQNNVTGDLGEGTGGVTEALRHRMLLPFTGDYKSFEHVLAHEMVHAFQYDIFARGRAGAGLQTLAQVDPPLWFMEG
;
A
#
# COMPACT_ATOMS: atom_id res chain seq x y z
N MET A 1 23.50 39.56 -37.99
CA MET A 1 23.70 38.09 -37.89
C MET A 1 23.93 37.54 -36.46
N ARG A 2 24.32 38.31 -35.44
CA ARG A 2 24.54 37.81 -34.06
C ARG A 2 23.28 37.66 -33.22
N LEU A 3 22.23 38.44 -33.46
CA LEU A 3 20.94 38.37 -32.72
C LEU A 3 20.08 37.13 -33.05
N MET A 4 20.15 36.64 -34.29
CA MET A 4 19.37 35.43 -34.68
C MET A 4 19.95 34.14 -34.08
N ARG A 5 21.22 34.06 -33.75
CA ARG A 5 21.86 32.89 -33.12
C ARG A 5 21.52 32.75 -31.64
N ALA A 6 21.32 33.83 -30.91
CA ALA A 6 20.94 33.83 -29.51
C ALA A 6 19.50 33.35 -29.31
N GLY A 7 18.56 33.71 -30.21
CA GLY A 7 17.16 33.25 -30.15
C GLY A 7 17.00 31.74 -30.39
N ALA A 8 17.80 31.19 -31.31
CA ALA A 8 17.73 29.75 -31.63
C ALA A 8 18.24 28.88 -30.47
N CYS A 9 19.29 29.31 -29.76
CA CYS A 9 19.80 28.60 -28.57
C CYS A 9 18.81 28.64 -27.38
N ALA A 10 18.15 29.78 -27.16
CA ALA A 10 17.15 29.90 -26.09
C ALA A 10 15.91 29.04 -26.36
N ALA A 11 15.44 28.98 -27.60
CA ALA A 11 14.31 28.14 -27.99
C ALA A 11 14.64 26.65 -27.87
N ALA A 12 15.88 26.24 -28.20
CA ALA A 12 16.32 24.84 -28.04
C ALA A 12 16.44 24.43 -26.56
N LEU A 13 16.87 25.35 -25.67
CA LEU A 13 16.95 25.08 -24.23
C LEU A 13 15.56 24.91 -23.59
N VAL A 14 14.59 25.74 -23.98
CA VAL A 14 13.20 25.65 -23.49
C VAL A 14 12.52 24.34 -23.97
N ALA A 15 12.79 23.92 -25.21
CA ALA A 15 12.28 22.66 -25.75
C ALA A 15 12.91 21.44 -25.02
N ALA A 16 14.20 21.48 -24.67
CA ALA A 16 14.89 20.41 -23.95
C ALA A 16 14.38 20.25 -22.52
N VAL A 17 14.07 21.34 -21.81
CA VAL A 17 13.49 21.31 -20.46
C VAL A 17 12.05 20.79 -20.50
N GLY A 18 11.26 21.13 -21.51
CA GLY A 18 9.88 20.66 -21.67
C GLY A 18 9.78 19.15 -21.99
N VAL A 19 10.81 18.55 -22.59
CA VAL A 19 10.86 17.10 -22.86
C VAL A 19 11.31 16.33 -21.62
N ALA A 20 12.21 16.87 -20.80
CA ALA A 20 12.68 16.21 -19.57
C ALA A 20 11.57 16.05 -18.51
N THR A 21 10.62 16.98 -18.43
CA THR A 21 9.49 16.89 -17.48
C THR A 21 8.42 15.87 -17.87
N ARG A 22 8.38 15.41 -19.12
CA ARG A 22 7.42 14.39 -19.58
C ARG A 22 7.89 12.95 -19.37
N LEU A 23 9.17 12.73 -19.12
CA LEU A 23 9.72 11.38 -18.93
C LEU A 23 9.53 10.82 -17.51
N GLN A 24 9.20 11.64 -16.52
CA GLN A 24 8.94 11.17 -15.15
C GLN A 24 7.51 10.66 -14.91
N ALA A 25 6.57 10.95 -15.81
CA ALA A 25 5.17 10.52 -15.65
C ALA A 25 4.90 9.08 -16.14
N GLN A 26 5.85 8.41 -16.78
CA GLN A 26 5.62 7.09 -17.39
C GLN A 26 6.06 5.89 -16.56
N THR A 27 6.72 6.10 -15.42
CA THR A 27 7.23 4.99 -14.60
C THR A 27 6.18 4.39 -13.64
N TYR A 28 5.03 5.03 -13.48
CA TYR A 28 4.01 4.57 -12.50
C TYR A 28 2.81 3.83 -13.11
N PHE A 29 2.60 3.90 -14.41
CA PHE A 29 1.51 3.21 -15.09
C PHE A 29 2.04 2.17 -16.06
N GLY A 30 1.74 0.89 -15.79
CA GLY A 30 1.87 -0.15 -16.80
C GLY A 30 2.80 -1.33 -16.51
N GLN A 31 3.30 -1.49 -15.31
CA GLN A 31 3.94 -2.76 -14.91
C GLN A 31 2.89 -3.68 -14.28
N ASN A 32 2.07 -4.30 -15.12
CA ASN A 32 1.27 -5.44 -14.68
C ASN A 32 2.22 -6.60 -14.41
N GLN A 33 2.35 -7.00 -13.16
CA GLN A 33 3.02 -8.25 -12.83
C GLN A 33 2.19 -9.42 -13.36
N VAL A 34 2.85 -10.38 -13.98
CA VAL A 34 2.17 -11.57 -14.50
C VAL A 34 1.76 -12.42 -13.29
N GLN A 35 0.47 -12.63 -13.15
CA GLN A 35 -0.06 -13.56 -12.18
C GLN A 35 -0.06 -14.96 -12.82
N TYR A 36 0.80 -15.84 -12.31
CA TYR A 36 0.93 -17.21 -12.81
C TYR A 36 -0.09 -18.16 -12.20
N ASP A 37 -0.57 -17.85 -10.97
CA ASP A 37 -1.46 -18.71 -10.21
C ASP A 37 -2.87 -18.13 -10.11
N HIS A 38 -3.87 -19.01 -10.12
CA HIS A 38 -5.26 -18.67 -9.85
C HIS A 38 -5.56 -18.93 -8.38
N PHE A 39 -5.51 -17.88 -7.58
CA PHE A 39 -5.78 -17.95 -6.16
C PHE A 39 -7.28 -18.13 -5.87
N LYS A 40 -7.61 -19.15 -5.07
CA LYS A 40 -8.96 -19.32 -4.52
C LYS A 40 -8.98 -18.69 -3.14
N TRP A 41 -9.82 -17.71 -2.94
CA TRP A 41 -9.91 -16.97 -1.70
C TRP A 41 -11.11 -17.42 -0.88
N SER A 42 -10.91 -17.58 0.42
CA SER A 42 -11.96 -17.64 1.45
C SER A 42 -11.88 -16.37 2.30
N VAL A 43 -12.99 -16.00 2.93
CA VAL A 43 -13.04 -14.81 3.78
C VAL A 43 -13.47 -15.23 5.18
N LEU A 44 -12.68 -14.81 6.18
CA LEU A 44 -13.00 -14.87 7.59
C LEU A 44 -13.33 -13.46 8.07
N GLU A 45 -14.55 -13.26 8.51
CA GLU A 45 -15.00 -11.97 9.03
C GLU A 45 -14.77 -11.89 10.54
N THR A 46 -14.19 -10.79 11.00
CA THR A 46 -14.02 -10.44 12.41
C THR A 46 -14.75 -9.13 12.73
N GLU A 47 -14.56 -8.57 13.91
CA GLU A 47 -15.17 -7.30 14.30
C GLU A 47 -14.69 -6.15 13.41
N HIS A 48 -13.35 -6.06 13.13
CA HIS A 48 -12.74 -4.94 12.42
C HIS A 48 -12.13 -5.31 11.07
N PHE A 49 -12.05 -6.60 10.72
CA PHE A 49 -11.37 -7.05 9.51
C PHE A 49 -12.17 -8.03 8.66
N LEU A 50 -11.89 -8.00 7.35
CA LEU A 50 -12.24 -9.04 6.37
C LEU A 50 -10.94 -9.74 5.97
N VAL A 51 -10.68 -10.90 6.58
CA VAL A 51 -9.43 -11.64 6.36
C VAL A 51 -9.59 -12.57 5.17
N HIS A 52 -8.91 -12.24 4.07
CA HIS A 52 -8.86 -13.06 2.85
C HIS A 52 -7.68 -14.03 2.95
N TYR A 53 -7.91 -15.31 2.72
CA TYR A 53 -6.91 -16.35 2.88
C TYR A 53 -7.15 -17.53 1.94
N TYR A 54 -6.16 -18.39 1.74
CA TYR A 54 -6.33 -19.65 1.01
C TYR A 54 -7.00 -20.70 1.91
N PRO A 55 -7.96 -21.49 1.40
CA PRO A 55 -8.74 -22.44 2.20
C PRO A 55 -7.89 -23.39 3.06
N GLN A 56 -6.71 -23.80 2.55
CA GLN A 56 -5.77 -24.65 3.27
C GLN A 56 -5.07 -23.96 4.45
N GLU A 57 -5.02 -22.63 4.45
CA GLU A 57 -4.35 -21.81 5.48
C GLU A 57 -5.29 -21.33 6.59
N ARG A 58 -6.46 -21.99 6.74
CA ARG A 58 -7.52 -21.55 7.67
C ARG A 58 -7.01 -21.36 9.11
N VAL A 59 -6.15 -22.25 9.60
CA VAL A 59 -5.63 -22.17 10.98
C VAL A 59 -4.77 -20.93 11.14
N ALA A 60 -3.81 -20.72 10.23
CA ALA A 60 -2.95 -19.55 10.22
C ALA A 60 -3.76 -18.24 10.05
N ALA A 61 -4.79 -18.26 9.21
CA ALA A 61 -5.68 -17.12 9.05
C ALA A 61 -6.46 -16.76 10.32
N MET A 62 -6.90 -17.76 11.10
CA MET A 62 -7.54 -17.54 12.40
C MET A 62 -6.55 -16.94 13.42
N ASP A 63 -5.30 -17.36 13.42
CA ASP A 63 -4.28 -16.79 14.28
C ASP A 63 -3.92 -15.35 13.86
N ALA A 64 -3.77 -15.12 12.56
CA ALA A 64 -3.57 -13.76 12.01
C ALA A 64 -4.74 -12.82 12.36
N ALA A 65 -5.98 -13.31 12.28
CA ALA A 65 -7.18 -12.56 12.68
C ALA A 65 -7.14 -12.16 14.16
N ARG A 66 -6.76 -13.08 15.05
CA ARG A 66 -6.59 -12.79 16.48
C ARG A 66 -5.47 -11.76 16.74
N MET A 67 -4.36 -11.87 16.01
CA MET A 67 -3.26 -10.91 16.10
C MET A 67 -3.72 -9.53 15.62
N ALA A 68 -4.44 -9.45 14.50
CA ALA A 68 -4.98 -8.21 13.96
C ALA A 68 -5.91 -7.51 14.95
N GLU A 69 -6.85 -8.24 15.56
CA GLU A 69 -7.77 -7.67 16.56
C GLU A 69 -7.03 -7.16 17.81
N ARG A 70 -6.00 -7.89 18.28
CA ARG A 70 -5.17 -7.41 19.41
C ARG A 70 -4.38 -6.14 19.05
N ALA A 71 -3.78 -6.09 17.85
CA ALA A 71 -3.07 -4.91 17.37
C ALA A 71 -4.03 -3.71 17.23
N TYR A 72 -5.20 -3.93 16.65
CA TYR A 72 -6.25 -2.92 16.54
C TYR A 72 -6.67 -2.38 17.91
N ALA A 73 -7.00 -3.24 18.86
CA ALA A 73 -7.42 -2.84 20.19
C ALA A 73 -6.37 -2.01 20.94
N ARG A 74 -5.08 -2.26 20.68
CA ARG A 74 -3.96 -1.45 21.22
C ARG A 74 -3.86 -0.11 20.51
N LEU A 75 -3.81 -0.12 19.18
CA LEU A 75 -3.59 1.09 18.38
C LEU A 75 -4.78 2.04 18.41
N SER A 76 -6.01 1.55 18.42
CA SER A 76 -7.21 2.38 18.49
C SER A 76 -7.25 3.21 19.78
N ARG A 77 -6.78 2.64 20.90
CA ARG A 77 -6.65 3.37 22.18
C ARG A 77 -5.49 4.37 22.14
N LEU A 78 -4.34 3.95 21.61
CA LEU A 78 -3.13 4.78 21.55
C LEU A 78 -3.35 6.02 20.66
N LEU A 79 -3.98 5.82 19.50
CA LEU A 79 -4.21 6.87 18.51
C LEU A 79 -5.56 7.61 18.72
N ASN A 80 -6.37 7.18 19.71
CA ASN A 80 -7.72 7.66 19.94
C ASN A 80 -8.56 7.71 18.66
N HIS A 81 -8.50 6.62 17.88
CA HIS A 81 -9.12 6.52 16.57
C HIS A 81 -9.71 5.12 16.33
N GLN A 82 -10.82 5.05 15.60
CA GLN A 82 -11.49 3.81 15.25
C GLN A 82 -11.78 3.77 13.76
N PHE A 83 -11.66 2.62 13.14
CA PHE A 83 -12.08 2.40 11.76
C PHE A 83 -13.61 2.51 11.65
N ARG A 84 -14.10 3.13 10.58
CA ARG A 84 -15.54 3.18 10.29
C ARG A 84 -16.03 1.93 9.59
N GLU A 85 -15.15 1.27 8.87
CA GLU A 85 -15.45 0.12 8.04
C GLU A 85 -14.40 -0.96 8.31
N LYS A 86 -14.81 -2.21 8.16
CA LYS A 86 -13.89 -3.34 8.27
C LYS A 86 -12.80 -3.22 7.21
N LYS A 87 -11.56 -3.42 7.61
CA LYS A 87 -10.41 -3.33 6.69
C LYS A 87 -10.12 -4.71 6.09
N PRO A 88 -9.93 -4.82 4.77
CA PRO A 88 -9.46 -6.03 4.15
C PRO A 88 -8.02 -6.34 4.58
N LEU A 89 -7.80 -7.56 5.07
CA LEU A 89 -6.49 -8.14 5.37
C LEU A 89 -6.29 -9.34 4.45
N ILE A 90 -5.38 -9.22 3.50
CA ILE A 90 -5.13 -10.23 2.46
C ILE A 90 -3.87 -10.99 2.82
N LEU A 91 -4.00 -12.30 3.07
CA LEU A 91 -2.92 -13.18 3.49
C LEU A 91 -2.49 -14.08 2.33
N TYR A 92 -1.24 -13.96 1.92
CA TYR A 92 -0.64 -14.82 0.91
C TYR A 92 0.09 -15.99 1.56
N SER A 93 0.02 -17.19 0.96
CA SER A 93 0.69 -18.40 1.49
C SER A 93 2.21 -18.27 1.51
N SER A 94 2.76 -17.46 0.60
CA SER A 94 4.20 -17.33 0.44
C SER A 94 4.60 -15.93 -0.05
N ARG A 95 5.89 -15.63 0.05
CA ARG A 95 6.47 -14.44 -0.60
C ARG A 95 6.39 -14.50 -2.13
N GLY A 96 6.47 -15.68 -2.72
CA GLY A 96 6.32 -15.86 -4.16
C GLY A 96 4.93 -15.48 -4.64
N ASP A 97 3.89 -15.90 -3.93
CA ASP A 97 2.50 -15.52 -4.23
C ASP A 97 2.27 -14.03 -3.99
N PHE A 98 2.82 -13.49 -2.90
CA PHE A 98 2.75 -12.07 -2.59
C PHE A 98 3.41 -11.22 -3.68
N GLY A 99 4.53 -11.66 -4.25
CA GLY A 99 5.20 -11.00 -5.36
C GLY A 99 4.41 -10.95 -6.67
N GLN A 100 3.36 -11.79 -6.84
CA GLN A 100 2.49 -11.77 -8.04
C GLN A 100 1.35 -10.74 -7.94
N ASN A 101 1.22 -10.02 -6.83
CA ASN A 101 0.18 -9.00 -6.71
C ASN A 101 0.53 -7.74 -7.53
N ASN A 102 -0.50 -7.06 -8.05
CA ASN A 102 -0.37 -5.81 -8.82
C ASN A 102 -0.55 -4.54 -7.96
N VAL A 103 -0.55 -4.68 -6.64
CA VAL A 103 -0.79 -3.56 -5.72
C VAL A 103 0.47 -2.77 -5.48
N THR A 104 1.55 -3.48 -5.47
CA THR A 104 2.88 -2.94 -5.21
C THR A 104 3.67 -3.04 -6.50
N GLY A 105 4.32 -1.97 -6.90
CA GLY A 105 5.32 -2.04 -7.97
C GLY A 105 6.42 -3.06 -7.63
N ASP A 106 7.63 -2.80 -8.05
CA ASP A 106 8.77 -3.65 -7.72
C ASP A 106 8.97 -3.71 -6.19
N LEU A 107 8.53 -4.83 -5.59
CA LEU A 107 8.75 -5.09 -4.17
C LEU A 107 10.23 -5.38 -3.97
N GLY A 108 10.96 -4.45 -3.37
CA GLY A 108 12.33 -4.70 -2.95
C GLY A 108 12.43 -5.98 -2.10
N GLU A 109 13.55 -6.70 -2.22
CA GLU A 109 13.88 -7.81 -1.32
C GLU A 109 13.80 -7.32 0.13
N GLY A 110 12.90 -7.86 0.93
CA GLY A 110 12.74 -7.47 2.33
C GLY A 110 11.39 -6.84 2.70
N THR A 111 10.56 -6.45 1.74
CA THR A 111 9.21 -5.96 2.03
C THR A 111 8.40 -7.03 2.75
N GLY A 112 8.06 -6.79 4.02
CA GLY A 112 7.36 -7.73 4.88
C GLY A 112 5.85 -7.77 4.65
N GLY A 113 5.29 -6.63 4.24
CA GLY A 113 3.87 -6.43 3.97
C GLY A 113 3.67 -5.12 3.22
N VAL A 114 2.44 -4.78 2.90
CA VAL A 114 2.09 -3.52 2.26
C VAL A 114 0.68 -3.08 2.66
N THR A 115 0.54 -1.81 2.95
CA THR A 115 -0.76 -1.16 3.16
C THR A 115 -1.09 -0.25 1.98
N GLU A 116 -2.14 -0.60 1.25
CA GLU A 116 -2.61 0.20 0.12
C GLU A 116 -3.56 1.31 0.58
N ALA A 117 -3.15 2.56 0.36
CA ALA A 117 -3.88 3.74 0.79
C ALA A 117 -5.26 3.87 0.13
N LEU A 118 -5.37 3.66 -1.19
CA LEU A 118 -6.60 3.90 -1.95
C LEU A 118 -7.72 2.91 -1.64
N ARG A 119 -7.40 1.67 -1.37
CA ARG A 119 -8.37 0.60 -1.07
C ARG A 119 -8.40 0.25 0.40
N HIS A 120 -7.61 0.95 1.23
CA HIS A 120 -7.54 0.76 2.67
C HIS A 120 -7.34 -0.70 3.10
N ARG A 121 -6.52 -1.45 2.35
CA ARG A 121 -6.27 -2.87 2.57
C ARG A 121 -4.82 -3.15 2.91
N MET A 122 -4.61 -4.16 3.73
CA MET A 122 -3.28 -4.67 4.11
C MET A 122 -3.02 -5.99 3.41
N LEU A 123 -1.84 -6.18 2.87
CA LEU A 123 -1.39 -7.39 2.19
C LEU A 123 -0.15 -7.93 2.89
N LEU A 124 -0.20 -9.16 3.36
CA LEU A 124 0.91 -9.80 4.07
C LEU A 124 1.15 -11.23 3.58
N PRO A 125 2.39 -11.65 3.34
CA PRO A 125 2.73 -13.05 3.14
C PRO A 125 2.92 -13.75 4.48
N PHE A 126 2.55 -15.03 4.57
CA PHE A 126 3.00 -15.89 5.65
C PHE A 126 4.50 -16.21 5.46
N THR A 127 5.27 -16.01 6.51
CA THR A 127 6.74 -16.22 6.49
C THR A 127 7.16 -17.47 7.27
N GLY A 128 6.22 -18.17 7.91
CA GLY A 128 6.49 -19.34 8.76
C GLY A 128 6.91 -18.99 10.19
N ASP A 129 7.21 -17.72 10.47
CA ASP A 129 7.54 -17.24 11.83
C ASP A 129 6.44 -16.28 12.33
N TYR A 130 5.71 -16.71 13.34
CA TYR A 130 4.62 -15.93 13.93
C TYR A 130 5.09 -14.61 14.56
N LYS A 131 6.30 -14.58 15.14
CA LYS A 131 6.81 -13.37 15.78
C LYS A 131 7.12 -12.29 14.74
N SER A 132 7.80 -12.66 13.68
CA SER A 132 8.05 -11.75 12.56
C SER A 132 6.78 -11.32 11.88
N PHE A 133 5.83 -12.24 11.68
CA PHE A 133 4.53 -11.94 11.11
C PHE A 133 3.72 -10.94 11.96
N GLU A 134 3.66 -11.15 13.28
CA GLU A 134 2.95 -10.24 14.21
C GLU A 134 3.58 -8.83 14.20
N HIS A 135 4.91 -8.75 14.10
CA HIS A 135 5.62 -7.47 14.00
C HIS A 135 5.24 -6.72 12.72
N VAL A 136 5.31 -7.38 11.57
CA VAL A 136 4.94 -6.79 10.28
C VAL A 136 3.46 -6.40 10.25
N LEU A 137 2.58 -7.27 10.74
CA LEU A 137 1.14 -6.98 10.83
C LEU A 137 0.87 -5.73 11.68
N ALA A 138 1.58 -5.58 12.80
CA ALA A 138 1.43 -4.40 13.64
C ALA A 138 1.95 -3.13 12.96
N HIS A 139 3.04 -3.22 12.19
CA HIS A 139 3.59 -2.13 11.39
C HIS A 139 2.59 -1.69 10.30
N GLU A 140 2.10 -2.62 9.49
CA GLU A 140 1.09 -2.33 8.46
C GLU A 140 -0.22 -1.77 9.05
N MET A 141 -0.57 -2.21 10.25
CA MET A 141 -1.73 -1.67 10.96
C MET A 141 -1.55 -0.20 11.32
N VAL A 142 -0.33 0.23 11.68
CA VAL A 142 -0.03 1.66 11.91
C VAL A 142 -0.30 2.46 10.64
N HIS A 143 0.18 1.99 9.48
CA HIS A 143 -0.09 2.62 8.20
C HIS A 143 -1.59 2.69 7.89
N ALA A 144 -2.33 1.62 8.16
CA ALA A 144 -3.79 1.61 7.97
C ALA A 144 -4.48 2.69 8.83
N PHE A 145 -4.05 2.88 10.08
CA PHE A 145 -4.54 3.96 10.94
C PHE A 145 -4.12 5.35 10.42
N GLN A 146 -2.87 5.52 10.01
CA GLN A 146 -2.36 6.78 9.46
C GLN A 146 -3.18 7.21 8.24
N TYR A 147 -3.40 6.29 7.27
CA TYR A 147 -4.23 6.57 6.10
C TYR A 147 -5.68 6.89 6.46
N ASP A 148 -6.28 6.16 7.40
CA ASP A 148 -7.67 6.38 7.81
C ASP A 148 -7.84 7.73 8.53
N ILE A 149 -6.90 8.13 9.39
CA ILE A 149 -6.86 9.44 10.06
C ILE A 149 -6.68 10.54 9.02
N PHE A 150 -5.73 10.36 8.10
CA PHE A 150 -5.42 11.34 7.08
C PHE A 150 -6.58 11.55 6.09
N ALA A 151 -7.26 10.48 5.70
CA ALA A 151 -8.45 10.55 4.86
C ALA A 151 -9.61 11.29 5.54
N ARG A 152 -9.78 11.13 6.85
CA ARG A 152 -10.83 11.84 7.62
C ARG A 152 -10.63 13.35 7.66
N GLY A 153 -9.38 13.81 7.76
CA GLY A 153 -9.06 15.24 7.72
C GLY A 153 -9.45 15.93 6.40
N ARG A 154 -9.76 15.13 5.38
CA ARG A 154 -10.12 15.57 4.02
C ARG A 154 -11.49 15.06 3.58
N ALA A 155 -12.41 14.87 4.50
CA ALA A 155 -13.80 14.52 4.20
C ALA A 155 -14.42 15.57 3.26
N GLY A 156 -14.64 15.20 1.98
CA GLY A 156 -15.10 16.09 0.91
C GLY A 156 -14.08 16.26 -0.24
N ALA A 157 -12.85 15.84 -0.08
CA ALA A 157 -11.91 15.76 -1.20
C ALA A 157 -12.22 14.53 -2.06
N GLY A 158 -12.43 14.72 -3.36
CA GLY A 158 -12.69 13.63 -4.29
C GLY A 158 -11.54 12.63 -4.34
N LEU A 159 -11.80 11.41 -4.84
CA LEU A 159 -10.81 10.32 -5.01
C LEU A 159 -9.50 10.78 -5.67
N GLN A 160 -9.54 11.75 -6.58
CA GLN A 160 -8.37 12.32 -7.23
C GLN A 160 -7.45 13.08 -6.25
N THR A 161 -8.01 13.72 -5.23
CA THR A 161 -7.23 14.44 -4.22
C THR A 161 -6.56 13.48 -3.25
N LEU A 162 -7.20 12.34 -2.93
CA LEU A 162 -6.60 11.29 -2.09
C LEU A 162 -5.46 10.57 -2.82
N ALA A 163 -5.57 10.40 -4.15
CA ALA A 163 -4.53 9.78 -4.97
C ALA A 163 -3.29 10.67 -5.17
N GLN A 164 -3.42 11.99 -4.99
CA GLN A 164 -2.33 12.96 -5.15
C GLN A 164 -1.64 13.35 -3.84
N VAL A 165 -2.17 12.91 -2.72
CA VAL A 165 -1.61 13.26 -1.41
C VAL A 165 -0.89 12.05 -0.84
N ASP A 166 0.41 12.07 -1.07
CA ASP A 166 1.36 11.18 -0.41
C ASP A 166 1.68 11.80 0.97
N PRO A 167 1.31 11.15 2.09
CA PRO A 167 1.71 11.66 3.38
C PRO A 167 3.23 11.72 3.47
N PRO A 168 3.80 12.73 4.12
CA PRO A 168 5.26 12.86 4.19
C PRO A 168 5.88 11.64 4.90
N LEU A 169 7.04 11.17 4.43
CA LEU A 169 7.71 9.97 4.94
C LEU A 169 7.92 9.99 6.45
N TRP A 170 8.26 11.16 7.03
CA TRP A 170 8.41 11.29 8.49
C TRP A 170 7.12 11.00 9.28
N PHE A 171 5.97 11.17 8.66
CA PHE A 171 4.68 10.82 9.27
C PHE A 171 4.37 9.33 9.09
N MET A 172 4.83 8.73 7.99
CA MET A 172 4.56 7.33 7.69
C MET A 172 5.53 6.39 8.42
N GLU A 173 6.83 6.72 8.45
CA GLU A 173 7.86 5.82 8.98
C GLU A 173 8.36 6.19 10.39
N GLY A 174 7.97 7.33 10.94
CA GLY A 174 8.26 7.75 12.32
C GLY A 174 9.52 8.54 12.43
#